data_d6d034437ba003b4930c844deafb1a06
#
_entry.id   d6d034437ba003b4930c844deafb1a06
#
_cell.length_a   1.000
_cell.length_b   1.000
_cell.length_c   1.000
_cell.angle_alpha   90.00
_cell.angle_beta   90.00
_cell.angle_gamma   90.00
#
_symmetry.space_group_name_H-M   'P 1'
#
loop_
_entity.id
_entity.type
_entity.pdbx_description
1 polymer ?
#
loop_
_entity_poly.entity_id
_entity_poly.type
_entity_poly.pdbx_seq_one_letter_code
_entity_poly.pdbx_strand_id
1 'polypeptide(L)'
;MKQKLLIVDDEAHIRMLIEQTLEDLEDEGVELLFAENGEQALDLIKKEEPNLVFLDVMMPKMNGMEVCYKVKKELHLSHVYIILLTAKGQEVDRQKGLDMGADRYMTKPFDPDEMLAIAEEILTKK
;
A
#
# COMPACT_ATOMS: atom_id res chain seq x y z
N MET A 1 11.57 6.43 -16.05
CA MET A 1 10.81 5.18 -15.88
C MET A 1 9.46 5.47 -15.23
N LYS A 2 8.47 4.73 -15.63
CA LYS A 2 7.11 4.92 -15.10
C LYS A 2 7.03 4.46 -13.64
N GLN A 3 6.51 5.31 -12.80
CA GLN A 3 6.30 4.93 -11.40
C GLN A 3 5.02 4.13 -11.26
N LYS A 4 5.01 3.19 -10.34
CA LYS A 4 3.87 2.28 -10.12
C LYS A 4 3.42 2.36 -8.68
N LEU A 5 2.11 2.33 -8.49
CA LEU A 5 1.50 2.37 -7.18
C LEU A 5 0.50 1.20 -7.08
N LEU A 6 0.68 0.36 -6.07
CA LEU A 6 -0.18 -0.80 -5.88
C LEU A 6 -1.17 -0.53 -4.73
N ILE A 7 -2.43 -0.82 -5.00
CA ILE A 7 -3.51 -0.68 -4.02
C ILE A 7 -4.01 -2.07 -3.66
N VAL A 8 -3.95 -2.42 -2.39
CA VAL A 8 -4.33 -3.75 -1.92
C VAL A 8 -5.43 -3.64 -0.86
N ASP A 9 -6.62 -4.12 -1.18
CA ASP A 9 -7.74 -4.16 -0.26
C ASP A 9 -8.69 -5.23 -0.77
N ASP A 10 -9.30 -6.01 0.14
CA ASP A 10 -10.21 -7.06 -0.26
C ASP A 10 -11.61 -6.52 -0.59
N GLU A 11 -11.89 -5.27 -0.30
CA GLU A 11 -13.17 -4.65 -0.58
C GLU A 11 -13.11 -3.81 -1.85
N ALA A 12 -13.92 -4.20 -2.85
CA ALA A 12 -13.90 -3.53 -4.15
C ALA A 12 -14.22 -2.04 -4.06
N HIS A 13 -15.16 -1.68 -3.19
CA HIS A 13 -15.54 -0.26 -3.08
C HIS A 13 -14.43 0.59 -2.47
N ILE A 14 -13.59 0.00 -1.61
CA ILE A 14 -12.45 0.73 -1.05
C ILE A 14 -11.39 0.91 -2.14
N ARG A 15 -11.13 -0.14 -2.93
CA ARG A 15 -10.18 -0.01 -4.04
C ARG A 15 -10.61 1.08 -5.00
N MET A 16 -11.92 1.13 -5.30
CA MET A 16 -12.45 2.16 -6.20
C MET A 16 -12.30 3.56 -5.60
N LEU A 17 -12.56 3.70 -4.31
CA LEU A 17 -12.42 4.98 -3.63
C LEU A 17 -10.98 5.47 -3.68
N ILE A 18 -10.03 4.56 -3.43
CA ILE A 18 -8.62 4.92 -3.46
C ILE A 18 -8.20 5.27 -4.90
N GLU A 19 -8.71 4.53 -5.88
CA GLU A 19 -8.42 4.83 -7.27
C GLU A 19 -8.86 6.25 -7.63
N GLN A 20 -10.08 6.63 -7.22
CA GLN A 20 -10.59 7.96 -7.46
C GLN A 20 -9.76 9.02 -6.74
N THR A 21 -9.34 8.70 -5.52
CA THR A 21 -8.52 9.60 -4.74
C THR A 21 -7.18 9.91 -5.43
N LEU A 22 -6.63 8.89 -6.10
CA LEU A 22 -5.31 8.99 -6.73
C LEU A 22 -5.35 9.24 -8.23
N GLU A 23 -6.52 9.59 -8.76
CA GLU A 23 -6.69 9.81 -10.19
C GLU A 23 -5.73 10.85 -10.75
N ASP A 24 -5.44 11.90 -9.99
CA ASP A 24 -4.51 12.93 -10.42
C ASP A 24 -3.12 12.36 -10.70
N LEU A 25 -2.69 11.40 -9.90
CA LEU A 25 -1.41 10.74 -10.11
C LEU A 25 -1.41 9.90 -11.37
N GLU A 26 -2.52 9.22 -11.64
CA GLU A 26 -2.65 8.44 -12.85
C GLU A 26 -2.58 9.35 -14.08
N ASP A 27 -3.21 10.52 -14.00
CA ASP A 27 -3.16 11.50 -15.07
C ASP A 27 -1.74 12.02 -15.31
N GLU A 28 -0.91 11.98 -14.27
CA GLU A 28 0.48 12.40 -14.37
C GLU A 28 1.42 11.28 -14.80
N GLY A 29 0.88 10.11 -15.11
CA GLY A 29 1.66 9.02 -15.65
C GLY A 29 2.01 7.90 -14.66
N VAL A 30 1.52 7.97 -13.44
CA VAL A 30 1.71 6.89 -12.48
C VAL A 30 0.79 5.73 -12.84
N GLU A 31 1.33 4.53 -12.88
CA GLU A 31 0.52 3.34 -13.18
C GLU A 31 -0.08 2.81 -11.88
N LEU A 32 -1.41 2.70 -11.84
CA LEU A 32 -2.10 2.15 -10.67
C LEU A 32 -2.34 0.65 -10.87
N LEU A 33 -1.94 -0.14 -9.89
CA LEU A 33 -2.12 -1.59 -9.89
C LEU A 33 -3.02 -1.96 -8.71
N PHE A 34 -3.71 -3.08 -8.82
CA PHE A 34 -4.70 -3.49 -7.81
C PHE A 34 -4.54 -4.96 -7.44
N ALA A 35 -4.75 -5.27 -6.15
CA ALA A 35 -4.78 -6.63 -5.66
C ALA A 35 -5.89 -6.78 -4.64
N GLU A 36 -6.48 -7.97 -4.56
CA GLU A 36 -7.62 -8.24 -3.68
C GLU A 36 -7.24 -8.98 -2.41
N ASN A 37 -6.04 -9.53 -2.36
CA ASN A 37 -5.59 -10.29 -1.20
C ASN A 37 -4.07 -10.27 -1.14
N GLY A 38 -3.54 -10.80 -0.04
CA GLY A 38 -2.10 -10.77 0.19
C GLY A 38 -1.29 -11.58 -0.80
N GLU A 39 -1.82 -12.69 -1.28
CA GLU A 39 -1.10 -13.52 -2.25
C GLU A 39 -0.92 -12.78 -3.57
N GLN A 40 -2.01 -12.17 -4.06
CA GLN A 40 -1.93 -11.37 -5.28
C GLN A 40 -0.98 -10.20 -5.10
N ALA A 41 -1.07 -9.55 -3.93
CA ALA A 41 -0.21 -8.42 -3.65
C ALA A 41 1.26 -8.81 -3.70
N LEU A 42 1.60 -9.93 -3.06
CA LEU A 42 2.98 -10.39 -3.03
C LEU A 42 3.49 -10.71 -4.43
N ASP A 43 2.66 -11.39 -5.24
CA ASP A 43 3.04 -11.71 -6.62
C ASP A 43 3.28 -10.46 -7.45
N LEU A 44 2.39 -9.45 -7.32
CA LEU A 44 2.55 -8.20 -8.05
C LEU A 44 3.78 -7.42 -7.58
N ILE A 45 4.04 -7.43 -6.27
CA ILE A 45 5.21 -6.73 -5.75
C ILE A 45 6.49 -7.34 -6.29
N LYS A 46 6.56 -8.67 -6.33
CA LYS A 46 7.74 -9.36 -6.88
C LYS A 46 7.92 -9.06 -8.35
N LYS A 47 6.83 -9.04 -9.11
CA LYS A 47 6.88 -8.89 -10.56
C LYS A 47 7.09 -7.43 -10.97
N GLU A 48 6.35 -6.52 -10.38
CA GLU A 48 6.32 -5.13 -10.81
C GLU A 48 7.20 -4.20 -9.98
N GLU A 49 7.55 -4.59 -8.77
CA GLU A 49 8.33 -3.79 -7.83
C GLU A 49 7.82 -2.34 -7.76
N PRO A 50 6.56 -2.16 -7.33
CA PRO A 50 5.97 -0.82 -7.30
C PRO A 50 6.73 0.10 -6.36
N ASN A 51 6.67 1.39 -6.65
CA ASN A 51 7.34 2.40 -5.83
C ASN A 51 6.61 2.61 -4.51
N LEU A 52 5.28 2.44 -4.51
CA LEU A 52 4.44 2.68 -3.35
C LEU A 52 3.33 1.64 -3.29
N VAL A 53 3.05 1.13 -2.10
CA VAL A 53 1.97 0.18 -1.87
C VAL A 53 1.10 0.68 -0.72
N PHE A 54 -0.21 0.81 -0.98
CA PHE A 54 -1.20 0.97 0.08
C PHE A 54 -1.75 -0.42 0.37
N LEU A 55 -1.53 -0.91 1.57
CA LEU A 55 -1.71 -2.33 1.89
C LEU A 55 -2.61 -2.50 3.11
N ASP A 56 -3.81 -3.02 2.87
CA ASP A 56 -4.75 -3.29 3.96
C ASP A 56 -4.18 -4.38 4.86
N VAL A 57 -4.31 -4.21 6.17
CA VAL A 57 -3.84 -5.20 7.13
C VAL A 57 -4.77 -6.41 7.18
N MET A 58 -6.08 -6.17 7.25
CA MET A 58 -7.06 -7.25 7.44
C MET A 58 -7.57 -7.79 6.12
N MET A 59 -6.97 -8.87 5.67
CA MET A 59 -7.36 -9.51 4.41
C MET A 59 -7.33 -11.03 4.57
N PRO A 60 -8.16 -11.75 3.77
CA PRO A 60 -8.09 -13.20 3.78
C PRO A 60 -6.79 -13.71 3.17
N LYS A 61 -6.49 -14.95 3.41
CA LYS A 61 -5.33 -15.68 2.90
C LYS A 61 -4.04 -15.22 3.56
N MET A 62 -3.55 -14.04 3.21
CA MET A 62 -2.32 -13.50 3.78
C MET A 62 -2.59 -12.04 4.14
N ASN A 63 -2.46 -11.68 5.41
CA ASN A 63 -2.74 -10.32 5.84
C ASN A 63 -1.60 -9.36 5.43
N GLY A 64 -1.88 -8.06 5.56
CA GLY A 64 -0.92 -7.05 5.10
C GLY A 64 0.40 -7.06 5.84
N MET A 65 0.39 -7.41 7.12
CA MET A 65 1.64 -7.45 7.87
C MET A 65 2.53 -8.59 7.39
N GLU A 66 1.94 -9.72 7.02
CA GLU A 66 2.71 -10.83 6.46
C GLU A 66 3.33 -10.46 5.12
N VAL A 67 2.55 -9.78 4.27
CA VAL A 67 3.07 -9.30 2.99
C VAL A 67 4.25 -8.37 3.20
N CYS A 68 4.08 -7.43 4.12
CA CYS A 68 5.11 -6.45 4.43
C CYS A 68 6.39 -7.13 4.91
N TYR A 69 6.26 -8.08 5.81
CA TYR A 69 7.41 -8.82 6.35
C TYR A 69 8.14 -9.54 5.22
N LYS A 70 7.40 -10.24 4.36
CA LYS A 70 8.02 -10.97 3.26
C LYS A 70 8.75 -10.04 2.30
N VAL A 71 8.15 -8.91 1.97
CA VAL A 71 8.75 -7.94 1.05
C VAL A 71 10.01 -7.32 1.64
N LYS A 72 9.93 -6.87 2.88
CA LYS A 72 11.02 -6.10 3.50
C LYS A 72 12.10 -6.98 4.11
N LYS A 73 11.70 -8.05 4.79
CA LYS A 73 12.65 -8.86 5.57
C LYS A 73 13.13 -10.09 4.84
N GLU A 74 12.31 -10.70 3.99
CA GLU A 74 12.70 -11.91 3.26
C GLU A 74 13.23 -11.61 1.87
N LEU A 75 12.55 -10.73 1.13
CA LEU A 75 12.94 -10.38 -0.23
C LEU A 75 13.86 -9.18 -0.30
N HIS A 76 13.97 -8.45 0.81
CA HIS A 76 14.85 -7.27 0.92
C HIS A 76 14.56 -6.20 -0.13
N LEU A 77 13.29 -6.02 -0.49
CA LEU A 77 12.88 -5.00 -1.45
C LEU A 77 12.67 -3.67 -0.74
N SER A 78 13.76 -3.10 -0.23
CA SER A 78 13.69 -1.90 0.60
C SER A 78 13.22 -0.66 -0.16
N HIS A 79 13.31 -0.68 -1.49
CA HIS A 79 12.88 0.46 -2.31
C HIS A 79 11.36 0.50 -2.50
N VAL A 80 10.64 -0.56 -2.14
CA VAL A 80 9.18 -0.57 -2.19
C VAL A 80 8.66 0.06 -0.91
N TYR A 81 8.08 1.25 -1.03
CA TYR A 81 7.55 1.98 0.13
C TYR A 81 6.17 1.42 0.48
N ILE A 82 6.01 0.93 1.70
CA ILE A 82 4.76 0.29 2.12
C ILE A 82 4.06 1.11 3.20
N ILE A 83 2.80 1.46 2.92
CA ILE A 83 1.92 2.12 3.88
C ILE A 83 0.83 1.12 4.25
N LEU A 84 0.77 0.72 5.52
CA LEU A 84 -0.29 -0.18 5.98
C LEU A 84 -1.56 0.61 6.29
N LEU A 85 -2.69 0.07 5.87
CA LEU A 85 -4.00 0.65 6.15
C LEU A 85 -4.67 -0.18 7.25
N THR A 86 -4.91 0.45 8.40
CA THR A 86 -5.47 -0.24 9.56
C THR A 86 -6.84 0.30 9.89
N ALA A 87 -7.68 -0.52 10.50
CA ALA A 87 -8.99 -0.06 10.96
C ALA A 87 -8.83 0.79 12.22
N LYS A 88 -9.73 1.77 12.37
CA LYS A 88 -9.75 2.60 13.57
C LYS A 88 -9.90 1.71 14.79
N GLY A 89 -9.10 1.93 15.80
CA GLY A 89 -9.14 1.15 17.02
C GLY A 89 -8.15 0.00 17.08
N GLN A 90 -7.40 -0.23 16.00
CA GLN A 90 -6.41 -1.31 15.94
C GLN A 90 -5.01 -0.76 16.18
N GLU A 91 -4.87 0.14 17.13
CA GLU A 91 -3.58 0.80 17.39
C GLU A 91 -2.51 -0.15 17.90
N VAL A 92 -2.94 -1.22 18.54
CA VAL A 92 -2.00 -2.23 19.02
C VAL A 92 -1.23 -2.85 17.86
N ASP A 93 -1.81 -2.87 16.66
CA ASP A 93 -1.15 -3.43 15.48
C ASP A 93 -0.15 -2.48 14.85
N ARG A 94 -0.17 -1.23 15.25
CA ARG A 94 0.69 -0.20 14.69
C ARG A 94 2.17 -0.54 14.88
N GLN A 95 2.55 -0.77 16.12
CA GLN A 95 3.94 -1.08 16.43
C GLN A 95 4.35 -2.37 15.74
N LYS A 96 3.45 -3.36 15.72
CA LYS A 96 3.73 -4.63 15.06
C LYS A 96 3.97 -4.44 13.56
N GLY A 97 3.16 -3.58 12.92
CA GLY A 97 3.35 -3.28 11.51
C GLY A 97 4.69 -2.64 11.23
N LEU A 98 5.07 -1.68 12.07
CA LEU A 98 6.37 -1.03 11.93
C LEU A 98 7.50 -2.02 12.17
N ASP A 99 7.34 -2.91 13.14
CA ASP A 99 8.34 -3.95 13.42
C ASP A 99 8.48 -4.92 12.24
N MET A 100 7.43 -5.08 11.45
CA MET A 100 7.48 -5.92 10.26
C MET A 100 8.13 -5.21 9.07
N GLY A 101 8.48 -3.94 9.23
CA GLY A 101 9.18 -3.20 8.21
C GLY A 101 8.37 -2.19 7.42
N ALA A 102 7.11 -1.94 7.81
CA ALA A 102 6.29 -0.94 7.13
C ALA A 102 6.94 0.44 7.26
N ASP A 103 6.85 1.22 6.21
CA ASP A 103 7.44 2.57 6.20
C ASP A 103 6.53 3.58 6.86
N ARG A 104 5.23 3.35 6.80
CA ARG A 104 4.24 4.25 7.37
C ARG A 104 2.92 3.50 7.49
N TYR A 105 1.96 4.05 8.23
CA TYR A 105 0.62 3.51 8.13
C TYR A 105 -0.44 4.59 8.35
N MET A 106 -1.65 4.29 7.90
CA MET A 106 -2.79 5.18 7.97
C MET A 106 -3.97 4.42 8.54
N THR A 107 -4.85 5.14 9.22
CA THR A 107 -6.05 4.55 9.81
C THR A 107 -7.23 4.75 8.86
N LYS A 108 -8.06 3.72 8.71
CA LYS A 108 -9.32 3.85 7.97
C LYS A 108 -10.42 4.26 8.94
N PRO A 109 -11.34 5.13 8.55
CA PRO A 109 -11.40 5.78 7.25
C PRO A 109 -10.29 6.82 7.09
N PHE A 110 -9.70 6.87 5.91
CA PHE A 110 -8.62 7.81 5.63
C PHE A 110 -9.17 9.10 5.05
N ASP A 111 -8.37 10.16 5.19
CA ASP A 111 -8.66 11.45 4.56
C ASP A 111 -8.12 11.40 3.13
N PRO A 112 -8.98 11.52 2.10
CA PRO A 112 -8.49 11.44 0.71
C PRO A 112 -7.41 12.47 0.39
N ASP A 113 -7.54 13.70 0.90
CA ASP A 113 -6.55 14.73 0.63
C ASP A 113 -5.20 14.37 1.25
N GLU A 114 -5.22 13.79 2.45
CA GLU A 114 -4.00 13.37 3.12
C GLU A 114 -3.35 12.22 2.35
N MET A 115 -4.14 11.25 1.91
CA MET A 115 -3.62 10.12 1.15
C MET A 115 -2.95 10.59 -0.13
N LEU A 116 -3.60 11.48 -0.87
CA LEU A 116 -3.03 12.01 -2.11
C LEU A 116 -1.74 12.78 -1.84
N ALA A 117 -1.72 13.61 -0.80
CA ALA A 117 -0.53 14.38 -0.46
C ALA A 117 0.65 13.48 -0.12
N ILE A 118 0.39 12.42 0.65
CA ILE A 118 1.44 11.46 1.01
C ILE A 118 1.96 10.73 -0.22
N ALA A 119 1.06 10.29 -1.10
CA ALA A 119 1.46 9.60 -2.32
C ALA A 119 2.30 10.51 -3.22
N GLU A 120 1.89 11.78 -3.35
CA GLU A 120 2.65 12.73 -4.14
C GLU A 120 4.04 12.95 -3.56
N GLU A 121 4.13 13.06 -2.25
CA GLU A 121 5.42 13.25 -1.59
C GLU A 121 6.37 12.10 -1.89
N ILE A 122 5.88 10.88 -1.85
CA ILE A 122 6.72 9.71 -2.06
C ILE A 122 7.08 9.51 -3.52
N LEU A 123 6.12 9.68 -4.42
CA LEU A 123 6.32 9.36 -5.84
C LEU A 123 6.99 10.45 -6.64
N THR A 124 6.77 11.70 -6.29
CA THR A 124 7.35 12.82 -7.06
C THR A 124 8.70 13.25 -6.54
N LYS A 125 9.10 12.72 -5.40
CA LYS A 125 10.39 13.05 -4.81
C LYS A 125 11.50 12.35 -5.59
N LYS A 126 12.42 13.12 -6.08
CA LYS A 126 13.54 12.59 -6.89
C LYS A 126 14.83 12.61 -6.10
#